data_d0853a208f7b44907411b49334e9aedb
#
_entry.id   d0853a208f7b44907411b49334e9aedb
#
_cell.length_a   1.000
_cell.length_b   1.000
_cell.length_c   1.000
_cell.angle_alpha   90.00
_cell.angle_beta   90.00
_cell.angle_gamma   90.00
#
_symmetry.space_group_name_H-M   'P 1'
#
loop_
_entity.id
_entity.type
_entity.pdbx_description
1 polymer ?
#
loop_
_entity_poly.entity_id
_entity_poly.type
_entity_poly.pdbx_seq_one_letter_code
_entity_poly.pdbx_strand_id
1 'polypeptide(L)'
;MSAVLVTGGAGYIGSHVCKALADFGLTPICYDTLEKGHRWAVRWGPLEQGDIGDGERLDEAFSRHRPRAIVHLAGYIEVGESVREPERYLHNNATKTTALIDAAMRHGVEAFVFSSTCAVYGLPQSELLSESHAIAPLSPYAESKARVETALAKSASHGLRAASLRYFNAAGADAGGEIGEAHQPETHLLPLAVDAALGLAPPLTLLGTDYPTSDGSCVRDFIHVIDLADAHVRALHWLKKQPASGLHEAFNLGSGSGFSVRQAIAETARIGGRPVPHQVGPRRPGDSPRLVGDIGKSQRVLGWRPTRDLAAQIEDTLRWRLKMPR
;
A
#
# COMPACT_ATOMS: atom_id res chain seq x y z
N MET A 1 -15.95 -6.17 17.53
CA MET A 1 -15.79 -5.16 16.46
C MET A 1 -16.23 -5.87 15.19
N SER A 2 -17.41 -5.59 14.68
CA SER A 2 -17.91 -6.28 13.50
C SER A 2 -17.65 -5.49 12.21
N ALA A 3 -17.85 -4.17 12.21
CA ALA A 3 -17.71 -3.33 11.04
C ALA A 3 -16.37 -2.56 11.04
N VAL A 4 -15.69 -2.56 9.89
CA VAL A 4 -14.44 -1.83 9.61
C VAL A 4 -14.64 -1.01 8.35
N LEU A 5 -14.49 0.31 8.43
CA LEU A 5 -14.51 1.17 7.26
C LEU A 5 -13.18 1.05 6.51
N VAL A 6 -13.22 0.66 5.24
CA VAL A 6 -12.05 0.52 4.38
C VAL A 6 -12.12 1.58 3.29
N THR A 7 -11.44 2.70 3.48
CA THR A 7 -11.39 3.74 2.45
C THR A 7 -10.38 3.36 1.37
N GLY A 8 -10.70 3.56 0.11
CA GLY A 8 -9.94 2.99 -1.00
C GLY A 8 -10.16 1.48 -1.15
N GLY A 9 -11.28 0.96 -0.60
CA GLY A 9 -11.58 -0.47 -0.57
C GLY A 9 -11.86 -1.12 -1.93
N ALA A 10 -12.09 -0.33 -2.96
CA ALA A 10 -12.26 -0.79 -4.35
C ALA A 10 -10.95 -0.78 -5.15
N GLY A 11 -9.83 -0.34 -4.54
CA GLY A 11 -8.50 -0.33 -5.12
C GLY A 11 -7.78 -1.67 -4.95
N TYR A 12 -6.54 -1.73 -5.46
CA TYR A 12 -5.69 -2.93 -5.43
C TYR A 12 -5.50 -3.49 -4.01
N ILE A 13 -4.81 -2.77 -3.13
CA ILE A 13 -4.55 -3.25 -1.77
C ILE A 13 -5.86 -3.31 -0.96
N GLY A 14 -6.74 -2.31 -1.15
CA GLY A 14 -7.99 -2.20 -0.41
C GLY A 14 -8.93 -3.39 -0.58
N SER A 15 -9.07 -3.92 -1.79
CA SER A 15 -9.89 -5.09 -2.06
C SER A 15 -9.34 -6.37 -1.40
N HIS A 16 -8.01 -6.54 -1.38
CA HIS A 16 -7.37 -7.65 -0.65
C HIS A 16 -7.54 -7.51 0.87
N VAL A 17 -7.48 -6.28 1.41
CA VAL A 17 -7.78 -6.02 2.82
C VAL A 17 -9.25 -6.32 3.13
N CYS A 18 -10.19 -5.94 2.27
CA CYS A 18 -11.61 -6.30 2.45
C CYS A 18 -11.80 -7.82 2.49
N LYS A 19 -11.13 -8.57 1.60
CA LYS A 19 -11.14 -10.04 1.61
C LYS A 19 -10.60 -10.58 2.93
N ALA A 20 -9.41 -10.14 3.34
CA ALA A 20 -8.78 -10.61 4.58
C ALA A 20 -9.61 -10.29 5.83
N LEU A 21 -10.25 -9.12 5.90
CA LEU A 21 -11.16 -8.78 6.99
C LEU A 21 -12.37 -9.71 7.04
N ALA A 22 -12.98 -10.01 5.89
CA ALA A 22 -14.11 -10.92 5.80
C ALA A 22 -13.72 -12.35 6.20
N ASP A 23 -12.56 -12.85 5.74
CA ASP A 23 -12.01 -14.16 6.12
C ASP A 23 -11.74 -14.25 7.62
N PHE A 24 -11.45 -13.11 8.27
CA PHE A 24 -11.26 -13.00 9.72
C PHE A 24 -12.58 -12.82 10.49
N GLY A 25 -13.74 -12.83 9.81
CA GLY A 25 -15.06 -12.69 10.42
C GLY A 25 -15.47 -11.25 10.76
N LEU A 26 -14.80 -10.25 10.17
CA LEU A 26 -15.16 -8.83 10.23
C LEU A 26 -15.97 -8.42 9.01
N THR A 27 -16.77 -7.37 9.12
CA THR A 27 -17.55 -6.83 8.01
C THR A 27 -16.83 -5.60 7.43
N PRO A 28 -16.11 -5.70 6.29
CA PRO A 28 -15.53 -4.53 5.65
C PRO A 28 -16.62 -3.69 5.01
N ILE A 29 -16.59 -2.39 5.24
CA ILE A 29 -17.42 -1.40 4.53
C ILE A 29 -16.50 -0.69 3.54
N CYS A 30 -16.63 -1.00 2.27
CA CYS A 30 -15.83 -0.37 1.23
C CYS A 30 -16.33 1.08 1.03
N TYR A 31 -15.48 2.06 1.32
CA TYR A 31 -15.75 3.48 1.06
C TYR A 31 -14.78 3.96 -0.03
N ASP A 32 -15.30 4.30 -1.20
CA ASP A 32 -14.48 4.59 -2.38
C ASP A 32 -15.19 5.54 -3.34
N THR A 33 -14.46 6.43 -3.99
CA THR A 33 -15.02 7.29 -5.05
C THR A 33 -15.28 6.53 -6.34
N LEU A 34 -14.58 5.42 -6.55
CA LEU A 34 -14.45 4.69 -7.83
C LEU A 34 -13.76 5.49 -8.94
N GLU A 35 -13.00 6.55 -8.60
CA GLU A 35 -12.18 7.28 -9.57
C GLU A 35 -11.04 6.42 -10.11
N LYS A 36 -10.37 5.69 -9.22
CA LYS A 36 -9.28 4.75 -9.52
C LYS A 36 -9.60 3.32 -9.10
N GLY A 37 -10.56 3.14 -8.20
CA GLY A 37 -11.06 1.87 -7.74
C GLY A 37 -12.08 1.26 -8.72
N HIS A 38 -12.29 -0.04 -8.61
CA HIS A 38 -13.13 -0.79 -9.51
C HIS A 38 -14.32 -1.42 -8.79
N ARG A 39 -15.54 -1.19 -9.28
CA ARG A 39 -16.75 -1.78 -8.70
C ARG A 39 -16.71 -3.31 -8.63
N TRP A 40 -16.09 -3.97 -9.62
CA TRP A 40 -15.94 -5.43 -9.65
C TRP A 40 -15.06 -5.98 -8.49
N ALA A 41 -14.19 -5.13 -7.91
CA ALA A 41 -13.35 -5.51 -6.77
C ALA A 41 -14.08 -5.44 -5.42
N VAL A 42 -15.29 -4.87 -5.36
CA VAL A 42 -16.10 -4.78 -4.15
C VAL A 42 -16.94 -6.05 -4.02
N ARG A 43 -16.48 -7.02 -3.23
CA ARG A 43 -17.07 -8.36 -3.15
C ARG A 43 -17.39 -8.84 -1.73
N TRP A 44 -16.72 -8.31 -0.72
CA TRP A 44 -16.76 -8.84 0.65
C TRP A 44 -17.52 -7.98 1.65
N GLY A 45 -18.19 -6.93 1.19
CA GLY A 45 -18.99 -6.04 2.02
C GLY A 45 -19.71 -4.99 1.18
N PRO A 46 -20.55 -4.14 1.80
CA PRO A 46 -21.27 -3.09 1.08
C PRO A 46 -20.31 -2.02 0.56
N LEU A 47 -20.69 -1.41 -0.56
CA LEU A 47 -20.05 -0.22 -1.13
C LEU A 47 -20.80 1.03 -0.65
N GLU A 48 -20.07 1.93 -0.02
CA GLU A 48 -20.44 3.32 0.21
C GLU A 48 -19.63 4.19 -0.75
N GLN A 49 -20.25 4.65 -1.82
CA GLN A 49 -19.57 5.50 -2.78
C GLN A 49 -19.52 6.94 -2.26
N GLY A 50 -18.30 7.49 -2.12
CA GLY A 50 -18.07 8.83 -1.61
C GLY A 50 -16.60 9.23 -1.55
N ASP A 51 -16.36 10.53 -1.47
CA ASP A 51 -15.04 11.13 -1.23
C ASP A 51 -14.81 11.30 0.28
N ILE A 52 -13.62 10.98 0.76
CA ILE A 52 -13.24 11.19 2.18
C ILE A 52 -13.20 12.68 2.59
N GLY A 53 -13.23 13.59 1.64
CA GLY A 53 -13.37 15.03 1.86
C GLY A 53 -14.82 15.51 1.96
N ASP A 54 -15.80 14.66 1.65
CA ASP A 54 -17.22 14.94 1.80
C ASP A 54 -17.69 14.55 3.22
N GLY A 55 -17.74 15.55 4.10
CA GLY A 55 -18.08 15.34 5.51
C GLY A 55 -19.50 14.81 5.72
N GLU A 56 -20.48 15.29 4.95
CA GLU A 56 -21.87 14.84 5.07
C GLU A 56 -22.00 13.37 4.68
N ARG A 57 -21.38 13.00 3.57
CA ARG A 57 -21.37 11.62 3.08
C ARG A 57 -20.63 10.67 4.02
N LEU A 58 -19.54 11.13 4.65
CA LEU A 58 -18.85 10.39 5.71
C LEU A 58 -19.75 10.19 6.94
N ASP A 59 -20.39 11.25 7.42
CA ASP A 59 -21.26 11.21 8.60
C ASP A 59 -22.46 10.26 8.36
N GLU A 60 -23.02 10.21 7.15
CA GLU A 60 -24.03 9.21 6.76
C GLU A 60 -23.49 7.77 6.87
N ALA A 61 -22.30 7.52 6.30
CA ALA A 61 -21.69 6.19 6.31
C ALA A 61 -21.36 5.75 7.76
N PHE A 62 -20.81 6.65 8.58
CA PHE A 62 -20.55 6.39 9.99
C PHE A 62 -21.84 6.11 10.78
N SER A 63 -22.89 6.88 10.56
CA SER A 63 -24.18 6.71 11.25
C SER A 63 -24.85 5.39 10.88
N ARG A 64 -24.77 4.99 9.62
CA ARG A 64 -25.36 3.76 9.09
C ARG A 64 -24.66 2.51 9.58
N HIS A 65 -23.32 2.48 9.50
CA HIS A 65 -22.53 1.27 9.74
C HIS A 65 -21.87 1.23 11.11
N ARG A 66 -21.73 2.36 11.77
CA ARG A 66 -21.12 2.52 13.12
C ARG A 66 -19.78 1.77 13.23
N PRO A 67 -18.84 1.95 12.29
CA PRO A 67 -17.57 1.24 12.34
C PRO A 67 -16.77 1.68 13.57
N ARG A 68 -16.15 0.72 14.26
CA ARG A 68 -15.27 1.00 15.40
C ARG A 68 -13.80 1.08 14.98
N ALA A 69 -13.50 0.79 13.72
CA ALA A 69 -12.17 0.86 13.17
C ALA A 69 -12.17 1.32 11.70
N ILE A 70 -11.07 1.93 11.30
CA ILE A 70 -10.80 2.33 9.92
C ILE A 70 -9.52 1.66 9.44
N VAL A 71 -9.53 1.20 8.18
CA VAL A 71 -8.33 0.96 7.38
C VAL A 71 -8.34 1.97 6.24
N HIS A 72 -7.38 2.89 6.25
CA HIS A 72 -7.32 4.00 5.31
C HIS A 72 -6.27 3.76 4.24
N LEU A 73 -6.73 3.48 3.01
CA LEU A 73 -5.89 3.27 1.84
C LEU A 73 -6.20 4.26 0.69
N ALA A 74 -7.30 5.03 0.80
CA ALA A 74 -7.63 6.02 -0.22
C ALA A 74 -6.51 7.06 -0.36
N GLY A 75 -6.10 7.35 -1.59
CA GLY A 75 -5.10 8.36 -1.88
C GLY A 75 -4.46 8.16 -3.25
N TYR A 76 -3.90 9.25 -3.81
CA TYR A 76 -3.07 9.19 -5.01
C TYR A 76 -1.69 8.62 -4.67
N ILE A 77 -1.12 7.82 -5.56
CA ILE A 77 0.08 7.01 -5.27
C ILE A 77 1.28 7.31 -6.18
N GLU A 78 1.09 8.07 -7.25
CA GLU A 78 2.11 8.26 -8.28
C GLU A 78 3.11 9.36 -7.87
N VAL A 79 4.33 8.95 -7.49
CA VAL A 79 5.40 9.88 -7.06
C VAL A 79 5.70 10.92 -8.15
N GLY A 80 5.80 10.49 -9.42
CA GLY A 80 6.09 11.39 -10.54
C GLY A 80 4.99 12.43 -10.80
N GLU A 81 3.71 12.06 -10.65
CA GLU A 81 2.59 13.00 -10.74
C GLU A 81 2.62 13.98 -9.57
N SER A 82 2.94 13.51 -8.36
CA SER A 82 2.98 14.37 -7.17
C SER A 82 3.96 15.53 -7.30
N VAL A 83 5.06 15.34 -8.04
CA VAL A 83 6.04 16.41 -8.30
C VAL A 83 5.47 17.48 -9.25
N ARG A 84 4.61 17.08 -10.19
CA ARG A 84 3.96 18.01 -11.13
C ARG A 84 2.74 18.70 -10.53
N GLU A 85 2.02 18.00 -9.63
CA GLU A 85 0.77 18.46 -9.01
C GLU A 85 0.82 18.38 -7.47
N PRO A 86 1.77 19.07 -6.81
CA PRO A 86 2.02 18.90 -5.38
C PRO A 86 0.80 19.26 -4.50
N GLU A 87 0.11 20.34 -4.81
CA GLU A 87 -1.06 20.79 -4.04
C GLU A 87 -2.21 19.80 -4.11
N ARG A 88 -2.44 19.19 -5.28
CA ARG A 88 -3.45 18.13 -5.46
C ARG A 88 -3.17 16.95 -4.53
N TYR A 89 -1.90 16.50 -4.45
CA TYR A 89 -1.50 15.39 -3.59
C TYR A 89 -1.61 15.75 -2.10
N LEU A 90 -1.14 16.92 -1.70
CA LEU A 90 -1.23 17.37 -0.31
C LEU A 90 -2.69 17.53 0.12
N HIS A 91 -3.54 18.11 -0.74
CA HIS A 91 -4.96 18.27 -0.45
C HIS A 91 -5.66 16.91 -0.33
N ASN A 92 -5.52 16.05 -1.35
CA ASN A 92 -6.23 14.77 -1.38
C ASN A 92 -5.73 13.81 -0.29
N ASN A 93 -4.41 13.64 -0.16
CA ASN A 93 -3.84 12.62 0.71
C ASN A 93 -3.67 13.08 2.15
N ALA A 94 -3.47 14.37 2.43
CA ALA A 94 -3.24 14.85 3.78
C ALA A 94 -4.43 15.65 4.33
N THR A 95 -4.91 16.68 3.62
CA THR A 95 -5.99 17.53 4.13
C THR A 95 -7.29 16.75 4.32
N LYS A 96 -7.74 16.04 3.29
CA LYS A 96 -8.95 15.21 3.38
C LYS A 96 -8.81 14.09 4.41
N THR A 97 -7.62 13.47 4.52
CA THR A 97 -7.39 12.42 5.54
C THR A 97 -7.43 12.99 6.95
N THR A 98 -6.95 14.22 7.17
CA THR A 98 -7.10 14.87 8.48
C THR A 98 -8.57 15.06 8.82
N ALA A 99 -9.39 15.51 7.87
CA ALA A 99 -10.85 15.61 8.06
C ALA A 99 -11.51 14.26 8.34
N LEU A 100 -11.06 13.19 7.68
CA LEU A 100 -11.50 11.81 7.97
C LEU A 100 -11.14 11.39 9.41
N ILE A 101 -9.94 11.72 9.90
CA ILE A 101 -9.51 11.42 11.28
C ILE A 101 -10.44 12.16 12.28
N ASP A 102 -10.73 13.44 12.04
CA ASP A 102 -11.61 14.23 12.88
C ASP A 102 -13.05 13.67 12.88
N ALA A 103 -13.57 13.29 11.72
CA ALA A 103 -14.88 12.62 11.61
C ALA A 103 -14.88 11.28 12.36
N ALA A 104 -13.85 10.47 12.20
CA ALA A 104 -13.69 9.19 12.89
C ALA A 104 -13.76 9.36 14.42
N MET A 105 -13.08 10.36 14.96
CA MET A 105 -13.09 10.65 16.39
C MET A 105 -14.48 11.12 16.87
N ARG A 106 -15.16 12.00 16.13
CA ARG A 106 -16.53 12.43 16.46
C ARG A 106 -17.51 11.26 16.51
N HIS A 107 -17.32 10.25 15.67
CA HIS A 107 -18.16 9.04 15.60
C HIS A 107 -17.69 7.89 16.51
N GLY A 108 -16.69 8.13 17.36
CA GLY A 108 -16.21 7.15 18.33
C GLY A 108 -15.45 5.97 17.74
N VAL A 109 -14.76 6.18 16.62
CA VAL A 109 -13.79 5.20 16.08
C VAL A 109 -12.63 5.07 17.04
N GLU A 110 -12.26 3.83 17.36
CA GLU A 110 -11.22 3.53 18.36
C GLU A 110 -9.87 3.17 17.77
N ALA A 111 -9.86 2.66 16.53
CA ALA A 111 -8.66 2.15 15.90
C ALA A 111 -8.55 2.65 14.44
N PHE A 112 -7.34 3.09 14.06
CA PHE A 112 -7.05 3.60 12.73
C PHE A 112 -5.77 2.96 12.19
N VAL A 113 -5.88 2.18 11.11
CA VAL A 113 -4.72 1.64 10.38
C VAL A 113 -4.54 2.44 9.11
N PHE A 114 -3.36 3.01 8.93
CA PHE A 114 -3.02 3.90 7.84
C PHE A 114 -2.04 3.26 6.86
N SER A 115 -2.37 3.33 5.58
CA SER A 115 -1.50 3.01 4.45
C SER A 115 -0.44 4.09 4.29
N SER A 116 0.70 3.93 4.97
CA SER A 116 1.88 4.78 4.81
C SER A 116 2.84 4.17 3.78
N THR A 117 4.06 4.65 3.70
CA THR A 117 5.04 4.29 2.68
C THR A 117 6.47 4.38 3.21
N CYS A 118 7.38 3.54 2.70
CA CYS A 118 8.82 3.68 2.93
C CYS A 118 9.40 4.99 2.36
N ALA A 119 8.72 5.63 1.42
CA ALA A 119 9.17 6.90 0.84
C ALA A 119 9.26 8.05 1.85
N VAL A 120 8.61 7.94 3.04
CA VAL A 120 8.73 8.93 4.12
C VAL A 120 10.17 9.05 4.66
N TYR A 121 11.00 8.01 4.51
CA TYR A 121 12.39 8.02 4.96
C TYR A 121 13.34 8.85 4.07
N GLY A 122 12.95 9.10 2.81
CA GLY A 122 13.81 9.78 1.84
C GLY A 122 15.00 8.91 1.41
N LEU A 123 16.21 9.49 1.41
CA LEU A 123 17.42 8.76 1.03
C LEU A 123 17.87 7.81 2.15
N PRO A 124 18.07 6.52 1.85
CA PRO A 124 18.56 5.56 2.82
C PRO A 124 19.94 5.93 3.36
N GLN A 125 20.10 5.83 4.68
CA GLN A 125 21.37 6.05 5.37
C GLN A 125 22.00 4.74 5.86
N SER A 126 21.34 3.61 5.63
CA SER A 126 21.80 2.26 5.96
C SER A 126 21.24 1.24 4.97
N GLU A 127 21.77 0.03 5.00
CA GLU A 127 21.34 -1.06 4.11
C GLU A 127 19.90 -1.49 4.33
N LEU A 128 19.44 -1.48 5.59
CA LEU A 128 18.06 -1.75 5.98
C LEU A 128 17.45 -0.53 6.65
N LEU A 129 16.26 -0.16 6.23
CA LEU A 129 15.50 0.96 6.79
C LEU A 129 14.66 0.46 7.97
N SER A 130 15.01 0.89 9.18
CA SER A 130 14.19 0.65 10.38
C SER A 130 13.21 1.81 10.62
N GLU A 131 12.21 1.60 11.49
CA GLU A 131 11.24 2.64 11.85
C GLU A 131 11.87 3.81 12.63
N SER A 132 13.09 3.64 13.15
CA SER A 132 13.87 4.71 13.81
C SER A 132 14.60 5.64 12.85
N HIS A 133 14.63 5.36 11.54
CA HIS A 133 15.15 6.29 10.55
C HIS A 133 14.41 7.62 10.58
N ALA A 134 15.13 8.71 10.35
CA ALA A 134 14.54 10.04 10.25
C ALA A 134 13.49 10.10 9.12
N ILE A 135 12.41 10.82 9.36
CA ILE A 135 11.41 11.14 8.36
C ILE A 135 11.91 12.34 7.56
N ALA A 136 12.25 12.12 6.30
CA ALA A 136 12.83 13.12 5.40
C ALA A 136 12.28 12.96 3.97
N PRO A 137 10.96 13.18 3.76
CA PRO A 137 10.30 12.93 2.50
C PRO A 137 10.88 13.80 1.37
N LEU A 138 11.08 13.21 0.18
CA LEU A 138 11.67 13.89 -0.98
C LEU A 138 10.65 14.19 -2.08
N SER A 139 9.39 13.83 -1.88
CA SER A 139 8.32 14.09 -2.85
C SER A 139 7.05 14.55 -2.13
N PRO A 140 6.17 15.30 -2.81
CA PRO A 140 4.87 15.69 -2.24
C PRO A 140 4.00 14.49 -1.84
N TYR A 141 4.09 13.38 -2.56
CA TYR A 141 3.47 12.12 -2.14
C TYR A 141 3.98 11.66 -0.77
N ALA A 142 5.29 11.54 -0.60
CA ALA A 142 5.90 11.10 0.66
C ALA A 142 5.62 12.10 1.79
N GLU A 143 5.67 13.41 1.50
CA GLU A 143 5.32 14.46 2.44
C GLU A 143 3.85 14.35 2.89
N SER A 144 2.92 14.10 1.96
CA SER A 144 1.50 13.92 2.30
C SER A 144 1.30 12.77 3.29
N LYS A 145 2.00 11.64 3.10
CA LYS A 145 1.95 10.49 4.01
C LYS A 145 2.56 10.83 5.39
N ALA A 146 3.69 11.52 5.43
CA ALA A 146 4.31 11.94 6.69
C ALA A 146 3.43 12.93 7.49
N ARG A 147 2.72 13.84 6.81
CA ARG A 147 1.75 14.74 7.45
C ARG A 147 0.60 13.98 8.12
N VAL A 148 0.09 12.91 7.47
CA VAL A 148 -0.94 12.06 8.06
C VAL A 148 -0.43 11.30 9.28
N GLU A 149 0.80 10.76 9.24
CA GLU A 149 1.40 10.13 10.42
C GLU A 149 1.49 11.12 11.60
N THR A 150 1.86 12.38 11.31
CA THR A 150 1.89 13.45 12.33
C THR A 150 0.49 13.75 12.88
N ALA A 151 -0.55 13.78 12.03
CA ALA A 151 -1.93 13.97 12.46
C ALA A 151 -2.42 12.82 13.35
N LEU A 152 -2.11 11.57 12.98
CA LEU A 152 -2.45 10.39 13.78
C LEU A 152 -1.74 10.40 15.15
N ALA A 153 -0.46 10.80 15.19
CA ALA A 153 0.28 10.93 16.44
C ALA A 153 -0.33 12.00 17.37
N LYS A 154 -0.81 13.13 16.81
CA LYS A 154 -1.55 14.13 17.58
C LYS A 154 -2.89 13.60 18.08
N SER A 155 -3.63 12.87 17.26
CA SER A 155 -4.93 12.31 17.65
C SER A 155 -4.82 11.21 18.71
N ALA A 156 -3.65 10.61 18.85
CA ALA A 156 -3.37 9.66 19.92
C ALA A 156 -3.54 10.29 21.32
N SER A 157 -3.17 11.55 21.52
CA SER A 157 -3.39 12.26 22.79
C SER A 157 -4.87 12.46 23.14
N HIS A 158 -5.76 12.23 22.17
CA HIS A 158 -7.23 12.30 22.36
C HIS A 158 -7.89 10.91 22.37
N GLY A 159 -7.10 9.84 22.56
CA GLY A 159 -7.57 8.48 22.74
C GLY A 159 -7.61 7.61 21.47
N LEU A 160 -7.27 8.14 20.28
CA LEU A 160 -7.21 7.32 19.07
C LEU A 160 -6.01 6.35 19.13
N ARG A 161 -6.25 5.09 18.80
CA ARG A 161 -5.20 4.08 18.64
C ARG A 161 -4.90 3.93 17.15
N ALA A 162 -3.68 4.28 16.73
CA ALA A 162 -3.32 4.30 15.32
C ALA A 162 -2.06 3.49 15.01
N ALA A 163 -2.04 2.87 13.83
CA ALA A 163 -0.87 2.19 13.27
C ALA A 163 -0.63 2.67 11.84
N SER A 164 0.57 3.19 11.57
CA SER A 164 1.02 3.53 10.22
C SER A 164 1.83 2.37 9.65
N LEU A 165 1.35 1.78 8.57
CA LEU A 165 2.02 0.67 7.90
C LEU A 165 2.85 1.23 6.74
N ARG A 166 4.18 1.27 6.89
CA ARG A 166 5.13 1.77 5.90
C ARG A 166 5.58 0.63 5.02
N TYR A 167 4.86 0.40 3.90
CA TYR A 167 5.25 -0.66 3.00
C TYR A 167 6.19 -0.20 1.89
N PHE A 168 6.87 -1.19 1.34
CA PHE A 168 7.75 -1.06 0.21
C PHE A 168 6.97 -1.31 -1.08
N ASN A 169 7.38 -2.23 -1.94
CA ASN A 169 6.71 -2.41 -3.22
C ASN A 169 5.68 -3.54 -3.13
N ALA A 170 4.40 -3.18 -3.02
CA ALA A 170 3.32 -4.15 -3.09
C ALA A 170 3.29 -4.84 -4.46
N ALA A 171 3.09 -6.15 -4.49
CA ALA A 171 3.05 -6.94 -5.71
C ALA A 171 2.19 -8.21 -5.52
N GLY A 172 1.95 -8.93 -6.60
CA GLY A 172 1.13 -10.14 -6.56
C GLY A 172 -0.36 -9.85 -6.77
N ALA A 173 -1.15 -10.87 -6.57
CA ALA A 173 -2.61 -10.83 -6.68
C ALA A 173 -3.23 -11.90 -5.78
N ASP A 174 -4.55 -11.99 -5.76
CA ASP A 174 -5.23 -13.11 -5.14
C ASP A 174 -4.87 -14.43 -5.81
N ALA A 175 -4.48 -15.44 -5.03
CA ALA A 175 -4.06 -16.74 -5.55
C ALA A 175 -5.15 -17.44 -6.37
N GLY A 176 -6.44 -17.17 -6.10
CA GLY A 176 -7.58 -17.64 -6.89
C GLY A 176 -7.77 -16.84 -8.18
N GLY A 177 -7.11 -15.68 -8.32
CA GLY A 177 -7.27 -14.76 -9.44
C GLY A 177 -8.62 -14.05 -9.42
N GLU A 178 -9.16 -13.75 -8.24
CA GLU A 178 -10.44 -13.04 -8.08
C GLU A 178 -10.27 -11.52 -8.11
N ILE A 179 -9.13 -11.03 -7.61
CA ILE A 179 -8.75 -9.62 -7.55
C ILE A 179 -7.24 -9.47 -7.73
N GLY A 180 -6.80 -8.30 -8.17
CA GLY A 180 -5.40 -7.97 -8.38
C GLY A 180 -5.25 -6.54 -8.85
N GLU A 181 -4.04 -6.18 -9.22
CA GLU A 181 -3.69 -4.83 -9.65
C GLU A 181 -4.24 -4.52 -11.06
N ALA A 182 -4.91 -3.36 -11.20
CA ALA A 182 -5.55 -2.93 -12.44
C ALA A 182 -5.44 -1.40 -12.62
N HIS A 183 -4.30 -0.82 -12.29
CA HIS A 183 -4.05 0.61 -12.45
C HIS A 183 -4.01 1.03 -13.93
N GLN A 184 -4.52 2.24 -14.20
CA GLN A 184 -4.48 2.88 -15.51
C GLN A 184 -4.05 4.34 -15.36
N PRO A 185 -2.83 4.70 -15.87
CA PRO A 185 -1.81 3.79 -16.43
C PRO A 185 -1.16 2.90 -15.36
N GLU A 186 -0.63 1.74 -15.77
CA GLU A 186 0.18 0.90 -14.91
C GLU A 186 1.61 1.46 -14.82
N THR A 187 2.17 1.51 -13.61
CA THR A 187 3.52 2.08 -13.36
C THR A 187 4.41 1.17 -12.50
N HIS A 188 3.88 0.06 -11.98
CA HIS A 188 4.62 -0.83 -11.10
C HIS A 188 5.40 -1.89 -11.89
N LEU A 189 6.59 -2.23 -11.38
CA LEU A 189 7.55 -3.05 -12.10
C LEU A 189 7.03 -4.45 -12.47
N LEU A 190 6.46 -5.20 -11.52
CA LEU A 190 6.08 -6.59 -11.77
C LEU A 190 4.90 -6.71 -12.76
N PRO A 191 3.81 -5.93 -12.64
CA PRO A 191 2.76 -5.91 -13.67
C PRO A 191 3.29 -5.51 -15.05
N LEU A 192 4.16 -4.48 -15.14
CA LEU A 192 4.76 -4.06 -16.40
C LEU A 192 5.65 -5.14 -17.02
N ALA A 193 6.44 -5.85 -16.20
CA ALA A 193 7.28 -6.95 -16.66
C ALA A 193 6.44 -8.14 -17.17
N VAL A 194 5.37 -8.47 -16.46
CA VAL A 194 4.41 -9.52 -16.87
C VAL A 194 3.71 -9.12 -18.17
N ASP A 195 3.22 -7.89 -18.27
CA ASP A 195 2.55 -7.39 -19.48
C ASP A 195 3.48 -7.37 -20.69
N ALA A 196 4.73 -6.94 -20.51
CA ALA A 196 5.73 -6.99 -21.58
C ALA A 196 6.02 -8.43 -22.01
N ALA A 197 6.14 -9.38 -21.06
CA ALA A 197 6.31 -10.80 -21.36
C ALA A 197 5.11 -11.40 -22.11
N LEU A 198 3.89 -10.96 -21.78
CA LEU A 198 2.66 -11.41 -22.45
C LEU A 198 2.41 -10.72 -23.79
N GLY A 199 3.17 -9.66 -24.14
CA GLY A 199 2.93 -8.85 -25.33
C GLY A 199 1.71 -7.93 -25.20
N LEU A 200 1.27 -7.64 -23.97
CA LEU A 200 0.16 -6.75 -23.66
C LEU A 200 0.59 -5.28 -23.51
N ALA A 201 1.89 -5.04 -23.34
CA ALA A 201 2.50 -3.72 -23.20
C ALA A 201 3.78 -3.62 -24.03
N PRO A 202 4.28 -2.40 -24.31
CA PRO A 202 5.59 -2.18 -24.90
C PRO A 202 6.73 -2.79 -24.06
N PRO A 203 7.96 -2.94 -24.63
CA PRO A 203 9.11 -3.36 -23.85
C PRO A 203 9.31 -2.53 -22.58
N LEU A 204 9.61 -3.19 -21.47
CA LEU A 204 9.89 -2.53 -20.19
C LEU A 204 11.12 -1.62 -20.31
N THR A 205 11.12 -0.46 -19.65
CA THR A 205 12.32 0.39 -19.56
C THR A 205 13.04 0.14 -18.24
N LEU A 206 14.24 -0.46 -18.29
CA LEU A 206 15.16 -0.59 -17.17
C LEU A 206 15.84 0.75 -16.90
N LEU A 207 15.46 1.43 -15.84
CA LEU A 207 15.91 2.79 -15.52
C LEU A 207 17.23 2.80 -14.76
N GLY A 208 18.33 2.98 -15.50
CA GLY A 208 19.70 2.98 -14.98
C GLY A 208 20.30 1.57 -14.83
N THR A 209 21.57 1.46 -15.22
CA THR A 209 22.36 0.22 -15.16
C THR A 209 23.72 0.41 -14.52
N ASP A 210 23.93 1.56 -13.88
CA ASP A 210 25.19 2.03 -13.33
C ASP A 210 25.09 2.39 -11.82
N TYR A 211 24.05 1.87 -11.14
CA TYR A 211 23.95 2.01 -9.68
C TYR A 211 25.03 1.18 -8.96
N PRO A 212 25.47 1.60 -7.76
CA PRO A 212 26.44 0.87 -6.95
C PRO A 212 25.78 -0.38 -6.29
N THR A 213 25.31 -1.30 -7.11
CA THR A 213 24.68 -2.58 -6.77
C THR A 213 25.37 -3.70 -7.52
N SER A 214 25.09 -4.95 -7.18
CA SER A 214 25.79 -6.12 -7.75
C SER A 214 25.65 -6.25 -9.28
N ASP A 215 24.53 -5.78 -9.86
CA ASP A 215 24.24 -5.88 -11.29
C ASP A 215 23.96 -4.52 -11.95
N GLY A 216 24.21 -3.43 -11.22
CA GLY A 216 24.04 -2.06 -11.70
C GLY A 216 22.60 -1.56 -11.71
N SER A 217 21.60 -2.39 -11.41
CA SER A 217 20.20 -1.95 -11.34
C SER A 217 19.74 -1.70 -9.88
N CYS A 218 18.69 -0.90 -9.69
CA CYS A 218 18.14 -0.63 -8.35
C CYS A 218 17.69 -1.92 -7.64
N VAL A 219 17.87 -1.95 -6.33
CA VAL A 219 17.35 -3.02 -5.45
C VAL A 219 16.09 -2.52 -4.75
N ARG A 220 15.02 -3.31 -4.80
CA ARG A 220 13.72 -3.02 -4.19
C ARG A 220 13.26 -4.19 -3.35
N ASP A 221 12.53 -3.88 -2.29
CA ASP A 221 11.86 -4.84 -1.44
C ASP A 221 10.43 -5.03 -1.94
N PHE A 222 10.11 -6.25 -2.40
CA PHE A 222 8.78 -6.59 -2.89
C PHE A 222 8.02 -7.36 -1.82
N ILE A 223 6.79 -6.98 -1.59
CA ILE A 223 5.90 -7.61 -0.60
C ILE A 223 4.60 -8.06 -1.26
N HIS A 224 4.21 -9.29 -0.99
CA HIS A 224 2.97 -9.81 -1.56
C HIS A 224 1.74 -9.12 -0.96
N VAL A 225 0.80 -8.72 -1.81
CA VAL A 225 -0.41 -8.00 -1.41
C VAL A 225 -1.27 -8.75 -0.39
N ILE A 226 -1.29 -10.08 -0.44
CA ILE A 226 -2.00 -10.92 0.56
C ILE A 226 -1.30 -10.82 1.92
N ASP A 227 0.04 -10.82 1.96
CA ASP A 227 0.79 -10.66 3.21
C ASP A 227 0.60 -9.23 3.77
N LEU A 228 0.48 -8.21 2.90
CA LEU A 228 0.09 -6.86 3.31
C LEU A 228 -1.32 -6.85 3.92
N ALA A 229 -2.28 -7.50 3.29
CA ALA A 229 -3.65 -7.57 3.79
C ALA A 229 -3.71 -8.23 5.18
N ASP A 230 -2.97 -9.33 5.39
CA ASP A 230 -2.82 -9.97 6.72
C ASP A 230 -2.21 -8.99 7.75
N ALA A 231 -1.21 -8.20 7.36
CA ALA A 231 -0.61 -7.20 8.25
C ALA A 231 -1.63 -6.14 8.72
N HIS A 232 -2.55 -5.70 7.86
CA HIS A 232 -3.61 -4.77 8.23
C HIS A 232 -4.57 -5.38 9.28
N VAL A 233 -4.97 -6.63 9.09
CA VAL A 233 -5.81 -7.36 10.06
C VAL A 233 -5.08 -7.51 11.41
N ARG A 234 -3.80 -7.90 11.38
CA ARG A 234 -2.98 -8.03 12.61
C ARG A 234 -2.79 -6.68 13.31
N ALA A 235 -2.57 -5.60 12.57
CA ALA A 235 -2.47 -4.26 13.13
C ALA A 235 -3.76 -3.84 13.84
N LEU A 236 -4.94 -4.08 13.24
CA LEU A 236 -6.23 -3.85 13.89
C LEU A 236 -6.38 -4.69 15.17
N HIS A 237 -6.01 -5.95 15.13
CA HIS A 237 -6.08 -6.85 16.28
C HIS A 237 -5.13 -6.40 17.41
N TRP A 238 -3.92 -5.95 17.04
CA TRP A 238 -2.96 -5.40 17.98
C TRP A 238 -3.46 -4.11 18.62
N LEU A 239 -3.99 -3.15 17.81
CA LEU A 239 -4.55 -1.90 18.31
C LEU A 239 -5.70 -2.13 19.31
N LYS A 240 -6.55 -3.13 19.06
CA LYS A 240 -7.67 -3.48 19.97
C LYS A 240 -7.18 -3.86 21.37
N LYS A 241 -5.98 -4.40 21.49
CA LYS A 241 -5.40 -4.82 22.79
C LYS A 241 -4.65 -3.71 23.51
N GLN A 242 -4.47 -2.54 22.88
CA GLN A 242 -3.75 -1.43 23.48
C GLN A 242 -4.63 -0.63 24.43
N PRO A 243 -4.03 0.09 25.40
CA PRO A 243 -4.76 0.97 26.31
C PRO A 243 -5.65 1.98 25.58
N ALA A 244 -6.79 2.32 26.17
CA ALA A 244 -7.72 3.31 25.61
C ALA A 244 -7.19 4.76 25.67
N SER A 245 -6.04 4.99 26.30
CA SER A 245 -5.37 6.29 26.36
C SER A 245 -4.84 6.79 25.00
N GLY A 246 -4.95 5.96 23.97
CA GLY A 246 -4.45 6.25 22.62
C GLY A 246 -2.96 5.99 22.45
N LEU A 247 -2.59 5.72 21.23
CA LEU A 247 -1.19 5.58 20.82
C LEU A 247 -1.06 5.72 19.30
N HIS A 248 0.14 6.02 18.82
CA HIS A 248 0.50 5.91 17.41
C HIS A 248 1.82 5.16 17.28
N GLU A 249 1.82 4.12 16.43
CA GLU A 249 3.01 3.33 16.12
C GLU A 249 3.17 3.14 14.61
N ALA A 250 4.41 3.18 14.13
CA ALA A 250 4.73 2.86 12.74
C ALA A 250 5.37 1.47 12.65
N PHE A 251 5.09 0.77 11.53
CA PHE A 251 5.59 -0.58 11.24
C PHE A 251 6.04 -0.66 9.78
N ASN A 252 7.26 -1.14 9.55
CA ASN A 252 7.72 -1.48 8.22
C ASN A 252 7.13 -2.82 7.76
N LEU A 253 6.66 -2.85 6.52
CA LEU A 253 6.14 -4.06 5.89
C LEU A 253 6.84 -4.28 4.55
N GLY A 254 7.77 -5.20 4.53
CA GLY A 254 8.53 -5.64 3.36
C GLY A 254 8.80 -7.14 3.45
N SER A 255 9.56 -7.67 2.52
CA SER A 255 10.11 -9.01 2.64
C SER A 255 11.32 -9.08 3.56
N GLY A 256 11.96 -7.93 3.83
CA GLY A 256 13.26 -7.85 4.48
C GLY A 256 14.42 -8.31 3.57
N SER A 257 14.11 -8.63 2.33
CA SER A 257 15.05 -9.07 1.29
C SER A 257 14.89 -8.18 0.06
N GLY A 258 16.02 -7.74 -0.50
CA GLY A 258 15.98 -6.91 -1.69
C GLY A 258 16.22 -7.75 -2.95
N PHE A 259 15.48 -7.44 -4.01
CA PHE A 259 15.72 -7.96 -5.35
C PHE A 259 16.05 -6.80 -6.29
N SER A 260 17.06 -7.00 -7.16
CA SER A 260 17.36 -6.02 -8.18
C SER A 260 16.28 -6.04 -9.28
N VAL A 261 16.18 -4.94 -10.03
CA VAL A 261 15.25 -4.89 -11.17
C VAL A 261 15.59 -5.97 -12.21
N ARG A 262 16.88 -6.25 -12.43
CA ARG A 262 17.32 -7.34 -13.34
C ARG A 262 16.91 -8.71 -12.81
N GLN A 263 17.03 -8.96 -11.51
CA GLN A 263 16.57 -10.21 -10.91
C GLN A 263 15.04 -10.37 -11.07
N ALA A 264 14.27 -9.32 -10.86
CA ALA A 264 12.81 -9.35 -11.06
C ALA A 264 12.43 -9.65 -12.52
N ILE A 265 13.14 -9.05 -13.49
CA ILE A 265 12.97 -9.32 -14.93
C ILE A 265 13.31 -10.78 -15.25
N ALA A 266 14.44 -11.28 -14.75
CA ALA A 266 14.89 -12.67 -15.00
C ALA A 266 13.92 -13.69 -14.40
N GLU A 267 13.44 -13.43 -13.18
CA GLU A 267 12.47 -14.30 -12.51
C GLU A 267 11.10 -14.28 -13.21
N THR A 268 10.66 -13.11 -13.70
CA THR A 268 9.44 -13.01 -14.52
C THR A 268 9.58 -13.81 -15.82
N ALA A 269 10.73 -13.76 -16.47
CA ALA A 269 10.98 -14.54 -17.67
C ALA A 269 10.97 -16.06 -17.38
N ARG A 270 11.58 -16.47 -16.28
CA ARG A 270 11.63 -17.87 -15.85
C ARG A 270 10.23 -18.43 -15.58
N ILE A 271 9.41 -17.71 -14.80
CA ILE A 271 8.07 -18.12 -14.42
C ILE A 271 7.09 -18.05 -15.60
N GLY A 272 7.16 -16.97 -16.39
CA GLY A 272 6.31 -16.80 -17.57
C GLY A 272 6.66 -17.70 -18.75
N GLY A 273 7.80 -18.43 -18.69
CA GLY A 273 8.28 -19.32 -19.76
C GLY A 273 8.65 -18.58 -21.07
N ARG A 274 8.86 -17.25 -21.00
CA ARG A 274 9.19 -16.41 -22.15
C ARG A 274 10.01 -15.19 -21.72
N PRO A 275 10.84 -14.63 -22.60
CA PRO A 275 11.63 -13.45 -22.26
C PRO A 275 10.74 -12.24 -21.94
N VAL A 276 11.21 -11.36 -21.04
CA VAL A 276 10.64 -10.04 -20.81
C VAL A 276 11.34 -9.04 -21.74
N PRO A 277 10.69 -8.56 -22.81
CA PRO A 277 11.28 -7.54 -23.67
C PRO A 277 11.55 -6.27 -22.85
N HIS A 278 12.79 -5.78 -22.89
CA HIS A 278 13.16 -4.54 -22.19
C HIS A 278 14.26 -3.78 -22.89
N GLN A 279 14.32 -2.48 -22.62
CA GLN A 279 15.36 -1.57 -23.09
C GLN A 279 15.95 -0.82 -21.89
N VAL A 280 17.20 -0.36 -22.04
CA VAL A 280 17.86 0.45 -21.01
C VAL A 280 17.51 1.93 -21.22
N GLY A 281 17.08 2.58 -20.14
CA GLY A 281 16.86 4.02 -20.06
C GLY A 281 17.79 4.70 -19.05
N PRO A 282 17.79 6.04 -18.99
CA PRO A 282 18.55 6.78 -17.99
C PRO A 282 18.02 6.50 -16.58
N ARG A 283 18.82 6.82 -15.55
CA ARG A 283 18.35 6.80 -14.17
C ARG A 283 17.15 7.73 -13.98
N ARG A 284 16.16 7.30 -13.23
CA ARG A 284 15.10 8.20 -12.79
C ARG A 284 15.64 9.12 -11.68
N PRO A 285 15.47 10.46 -11.81
CA PRO A 285 15.89 11.38 -10.74
C PRO A 285 15.30 11.02 -9.39
N GLY A 286 16.13 11.02 -8.36
CA GLY A 286 15.71 10.69 -6.98
C GLY A 286 15.62 9.19 -6.66
N ASP A 287 15.87 8.28 -7.62
CA ASP A 287 15.91 6.86 -7.32
C ASP A 287 17.12 6.49 -6.45
N SER A 288 16.86 5.83 -5.34
CA SER A 288 17.88 5.25 -4.47
C SER A 288 18.38 3.92 -5.04
N PRO A 289 19.69 3.64 -4.93
CA PRO A 289 20.24 2.35 -5.34
C PRO A 289 19.60 1.16 -4.63
N ARG A 290 19.22 1.32 -3.37
CA ARG A 290 18.67 0.24 -2.54
C ARG A 290 17.60 0.77 -1.60
N LEU A 291 16.43 0.11 -1.56
CA LEU A 291 15.33 0.39 -0.65
C LEU A 291 14.82 -0.95 -0.11
N VAL A 292 15.23 -1.32 1.12
CA VAL A 292 14.87 -2.58 1.78
C VAL A 292 14.55 -2.30 3.25
N GLY A 293 13.46 -2.89 3.75
CA GLY A 293 12.97 -2.68 5.10
C GLY A 293 13.58 -3.61 6.15
N ASP A 294 13.87 -3.08 7.34
CA ASP A 294 13.96 -3.88 8.55
C ASP A 294 12.53 -4.14 9.05
N ILE A 295 12.12 -5.40 9.02
CA ILE A 295 10.78 -5.84 9.43
C ILE A 295 10.75 -6.42 10.85
N GLY A 296 11.84 -6.34 11.58
CA GLY A 296 11.98 -6.93 12.91
C GLY A 296 10.94 -6.45 13.92
N LYS A 297 10.53 -5.17 13.85
CA LYS A 297 9.46 -4.63 14.71
C LYS A 297 8.10 -5.27 14.39
N SER A 298 7.72 -5.37 13.11
CA SER A 298 6.47 -6.00 12.68
C SER A 298 6.40 -7.46 13.11
N GLN A 299 7.53 -8.18 13.02
CA GLN A 299 7.61 -9.57 13.48
C GLN A 299 7.38 -9.70 14.99
N ARG A 300 8.07 -8.88 15.80
CA ARG A 300 7.98 -8.98 17.26
C ARG A 300 6.64 -8.48 17.81
N VAL A 301 6.10 -7.38 17.27
CA VAL A 301 4.96 -6.68 17.86
C VAL A 301 3.65 -7.17 17.28
N LEU A 302 3.55 -7.33 15.95
CA LEU A 302 2.35 -7.78 15.28
C LEU A 302 2.29 -9.31 15.11
N GLY A 303 3.40 -10.03 15.38
CA GLY A 303 3.53 -11.44 15.09
C GLY A 303 3.41 -11.72 13.57
N TRP A 304 3.72 -10.71 12.75
CA TRP A 304 3.58 -10.76 11.29
C TRP A 304 4.93 -11.03 10.61
N ARG A 305 4.90 -11.82 9.57
CA ARG A 305 6.03 -12.02 8.66
C ARG A 305 5.53 -12.33 7.25
N PRO A 306 6.26 -11.92 6.20
CA PRO A 306 5.92 -12.31 4.84
C PRO A 306 6.05 -13.82 4.68
N THR A 307 5.15 -14.42 3.93
CA THR A 307 5.11 -15.87 3.67
C THR A 307 5.25 -16.21 2.20
N ARG A 308 5.12 -15.21 1.32
CA ARG A 308 5.16 -15.35 -0.13
C ARG A 308 6.39 -14.65 -0.69
N ASP A 309 7.17 -15.39 -1.46
CA ASP A 309 8.39 -14.90 -2.10
C ASP A 309 8.12 -14.17 -3.43
N LEU A 310 9.17 -13.73 -4.11
CA LEU A 310 9.08 -13.04 -5.40
C LEU A 310 8.45 -13.94 -6.47
N ALA A 311 8.72 -15.25 -6.43
CA ALA A 311 8.15 -16.20 -7.38
C ALA A 311 6.62 -16.25 -7.26
N ALA A 312 6.10 -16.41 -6.04
CA ALA A 312 4.66 -16.39 -5.78
C ALA A 312 4.01 -15.05 -6.22
N GLN A 313 4.67 -13.92 -5.98
CA GLN A 313 4.19 -12.61 -6.43
C GLN A 313 4.04 -12.55 -7.95
N ILE A 314 5.02 -13.05 -8.69
CA ILE A 314 5.00 -13.06 -10.16
C ILE A 314 3.95 -14.05 -10.68
N GLU A 315 3.87 -15.26 -10.12
CA GLU A 315 2.88 -16.27 -10.52
C GLU A 315 1.45 -15.76 -10.35
N ASP A 316 1.16 -15.14 -9.21
CA ASP A 316 -0.18 -14.62 -8.93
C ASP A 316 -0.49 -13.39 -9.78
N THR A 317 0.50 -12.50 -10.05
CA THR A 317 0.34 -11.39 -11.00
C THR A 317 0.05 -11.92 -12.41
N LEU A 318 0.79 -12.91 -12.89
CA LEU A 318 0.58 -13.53 -14.21
C LEU A 318 -0.81 -14.14 -14.32
N ARG A 319 -1.23 -14.91 -13.32
CA ARG A 319 -2.56 -15.52 -13.26
C ARG A 319 -3.67 -14.46 -13.32
N TRP A 320 -3.51 -13.37 -12.59
CA TRP A 320 -4.43 -12.25 -12.58
C TRP A 320 -4.50 -11.56 -13.94
N ARG A 321 -3.35 -11.21 -14.55
CA ARG A 321 -3.32 -10.53 -15.86
C ARG A 321 -4.00 -11.33 -16.97
N LEU A 322 -3.98 -12.66 -16.88
CA LEU A 322 -4.69 -13.54 -17.82
C LEU A 322 -6.20 -13.61 -17.59
N LYS A 323 -6.69 -13.32 -16.37
CA LYS A 323 -8.10 -13.40 -15.96
C LYS A 323 -8.77 -12.05 -15.78
N MET A 324 -8.00 -10.97 -15.69
CA MET A 324 -8.50 -9.63 -15.40
C MET A 324 -9.64 -9.24 -16.32
N PRO A 325 -10.75 -8.67 -15.79
CA PRO A 325 -11.83 -8.10 -16.60
C PRO A 325 -11.26 -7.02 -17.54
N ARG A 326 -11.65 -7.06 -18.81
CA ARG A 326 -11.24 -6.09 -19.84
C ARG A 326 -12.23 -4.96 -19.95
#